data_a8aed760e4e7ebcf6c949d5fa6c7098e
#
_entry.id   a8aed760e4e7ebcf6c949d5fa6c7098e
#
_cell.length_a   1.000
_cell.length_b   1.000
_cell.length_c   1.000
_cell.angle_alpha   90.00
_cell.angle_beta   90.00
_cell.angle_gamma   90.00
#
_symmetry.space_group_name_H-M   'P 1'
#
loop_
_entity.id
_entity.type
_entity.pdbx_description
1 polymer ?
#
loop_
_entity_poly.entity_id
_entity_poly.type
_entity_poly.pdbx_seq_one_letter_code
_entity_poly.pdbx_strand_id
1 'polypeptide(L)'
;MDPASYVNRFCLFFRDGRIDAGWISGLQKNKLAIQPLQGKVLFLAPNRLLFDWHAAGITPSNALSELQRDWDDAHQKKNEHDLETIHQLLEAGSSFTLDTIAGDFLNDPDNASEKLSLLLALREDNRWFKRNRDLTYTPRTEEEIEQLEIQAQRIREREAQKERIQGWIQELEGPKGESESWQEESRAKWLDQLEKMLVQGHESPAWKEMAPLLGWGQVMSYSEERKLKSWLNQAGRNVNPTRLIVLRANGGNLFEKK
;
A
#
# COMPACT_ATOMS: atom_id res chain seq x y z
N MET A 1 -7.36 16.72 32.36
CA MET A 1 -8.76 16.86 31.89
C MET A 1 -9.58 15.77 32.55
N ASP A 2 -10.74 16.11 33.13
CA ASP A 2 -11.60 15.14 33.79
C ASP A 2 -12.18 14.16 32.77
N PRO A 3 -12.01 12.82 32.92
CA PRO A 3 -12.58 11.84 32.02
C PRO A 3 -14.09 11.94 31.81
N ALA A 4 -14.82 12.51 32.82
CA ALA A 4 -16.26 12.71 32.73
C ALA A 4 -16.67 13.72 31.63
N SER A 5 -15.79 14.65 31.27
CA SER A 5 -16.06 15.64 30.21
C SER A 5 -16.16 15.06 28.79
N TYR A 6 -15.74 13.82 28.62
CA TYR A 6 -15.83 13.11 27.32
C TYR A 6 -17.16 12.36 27.13
N VAL A 7 -17.96 12.17 28.17
CA VAL A 7 -19.22 11.43 28.07
C VAL A 7 -20.23 12.17 27.19
N ASN A 8 -20.96 11.44 26.37
CA ASN A 8 -21.87 11.94 25.32
C ASN A 8 -21.20 12.70 24.19
N ARG A 9 -19.91 12.41 23.93
CA ARG A 9 -19.19 12.89 22.75
C ARG A 9 -18.94 11.75 21.75
N PHE A 10 -18.76 12.11 20.53
CA PHE A 10 -18.20 11.20 19.51
C PHE A 10 -16.69 11.21 19.57
N CYS A 11 -16.08 10.13 19.16
CA CYS A 11 -14.61 10.03 19.18
C CYS A 11 -14.07 9.15 18.05
N LEU A 12 -12.81 9.41 17.72
CA LEU A 12 -12.00 8.53 16.91
C LEU A 12 -10.93 7.86 17.76
N PHE A 13 -10.63 6.63 17.42
CA PHE A 13 -9.60 5.83 18.09
C PHE A 13 -9.01 4.79 17.14
N PHE A 14 -7.89 4.20 17.55
CA PHE A 14 -7.31 3.09 16.80
C PHE A 14 -7.87 1.74 17.28
N ARG A 15 -8.32 0.93 16.32
CA ARG A 15 -8.65 -0.47 16.51
C ARG A 15 -8.06 -1.30 15.39
N ASP A 16 -7.25 -2.30 15.74
CA ASP A 16 -6.62 -3.24 14.79
C ASP A 16 -5.87 -2.55 13.64
N GLY A 17 -5.17 -1.45 13.95
CA GLY A 17 -4.39 -0.67 12.98
C GLY A 17 -5.19 0.29 12.11
N ARG A 18 -6.52 0.35 12.28
CA ARG A 18 -7.43 1.25 11.53
C ARG A 18 -8.03 2.29 12.46
N ILE A 19 -8.44 3.43 11.87
CA ILE A 19 -9.28 4.39 12.57
C ILE A 19 -10.70 3.85 12.62
N ASP A 20 -11.29 3.94 13.79
CA ASP A 20 -12.69 3.62 14.02
C ASP A 20 -13.36 4.78 14.76
N ALA A 21 -14.65 4.93 14.56
CA ALA A 21 -15.45 5.95 15.21
C ALA A 21 -16.38 5.32 16.25
N GLY A 22 -16.63 6.04 17.32
CA GLY A 22 -17.50 5.57 18.39
C GLY A 22 -18.14 6.70 19.18
N TRP A 23 -19.22 6.37 19.87
CA TRP A 23 -19.89 7.21 20.85
C TRP A 23 -19.43 6.86 22.26
N ILE A 24 -19.03 7.87 23.04
CA ILE A 24 -18.62 7.70 24.44
C ILE A 24 -19.87 7.67 25.31
N SER A 25 -20.35 6.49 25.66
CA SER A 25 -21.59 6.25 26.40
C SER A 25 -21.44 6.38 27.90
N GLY A 26 -20.23 6.41 28.44
CA GLY A 26 -20.01 6.51 29.90
C GLY A 26 -18.57 6.27 30.32
N LEU A 27 -18.38 6.09 31.60
CA LEU A 27 -17.11 5.84 32.27
C LEU A 27 -17.15 4.55 33.09
N GLN A 28 -16.08 3.76 33.02
CA GLN A 28 -15.88 2.62 33.92
C GLN A 28 -14.40 2.57 34.37
N LYS A 29 -14.17 2.70 35.67
CA LYS A 29 -12.81 2.65 36.28
C LYS A 29 -11.80 3.56 35.53
N ASN A 30 -12.14 4.82 35.34
CA ASN A 30 -11.35 5.84 34.60
C ASN A 30 -11.10 5.53 33.12
N LYS A 31 -11.81 4.57 32.54
CA LYS A 31 -11.81 4.32 31.11
C LYS A 31 -13.12 4.78 30.50
N LEU A 32 -13.03 5.28 29.27
CA LEU A 32 -14.18 5.66 28.47
C LEU A 32 -14.85 4.39 27.93
N ALA A 33 -16.15 4.26 28.16
CA ALA A 33 -16.98 3.22 27.55
C ALA A 33 -17.41 3.72 26.16
N ILE A 34 -16.83 3.15 25.10
CA ILE A 34 -17.06 3.58 23.72
C ILE A 34 -17.89 2.52 23.01
N GLN A 35 -19.04 2.95 22.48
CA GLN A 35 -19.85 2.16 21.57
C GLN A 35 -19.39 2.48 20.14
N PRO A 36 -18.66 1.58 19.46
CA PRO A 36 -18.24 1.80 18.08
C PRO A 36 -19.41 1.67 17.12
N LEU A 37 -19.23 2.16 15.88
CA LEU A 37 -20.22 1.97 14.81
C LEU A 37 -20.49 0.49 14.55
N GLN A 38 -19.46 -0.34 14.69
CA GLN A 38 -19.59 -1.79 14.53
C GLN A 38 -18.91 -2.54 15.68
N GLY A 39 -19.59 -3.54 16.22
CA GLY A 39 -19.04 -4.43 17.24
C GLY A 39 -19.48 -4.12 18.65
N LYS A 40 -18.72 -4.62 19.64
CA LYS A 40 -19.04 -4.53 21.08
C LYS A 40 -18.42 -3.28 21.70
N VAL A 41 -19.00 -2.84 22.81
CA VAL A 41 -18.46 -1.75 23.64
C VAL A 41 -17.00 -2.00 24.01
N LEU A 42 -16.18 -0.97 23.87
CA LEU A 42 -14.75 -0.96 24.19
C LEU A 42 -14.49 -0.04 25.40
N PHE A 43 -13.42 -0.35 26.14
CA PHE A 43 -12.99 0.47 27.27
C PHE A 43 -11.59 1.01 27.02
N LEU A 44 -11.48 2.31 26.67
CA LEU A 44 -10.22 2.97 26.34
C LEU A 44 -9.88 4.06 27.35
N ALA A 45 -8.59 4.25 27.59
CA ALA A 45 -8.11 5.40 28.33
C ALA A 45 -8.27 6.69 27.49
N PRO A 46 -8.56 7.87 28.08
CA PRO A 46 -8.75 9.12 27.31
C PRO A 46 -7.60 9.48 26.38
N ASN A 47 -6.36 9.20 26.75
CA ASN A 47 -5.16 9.43 25.94
C ASN A 47 -5.03 8.51 24.70
N ARG A 48 -5.96 7.60 24.51
CA ARG A 48 -6.06 6.75 23.31
C ARG A 48 -7.00 7.31 22.24
N LEU A 49 -7.72 8.40 22.56
CA LEU A 49 -8.52 9.10 21.57
C LEU A 49 -7.62 9.84 20.61
N LEU A 50 -7.98 9.82 19.33
CA LEU A 50 -7.32 10.59 18.29
C LEU A 50 -7.95 11.97 18.13
N PHE A 51 -9.27 12.01 18.25
CA PHE A 51 -10.09 13.20 18.10
C PHE A 51 -11.43 12.94 18.78
N ASP A 52 -12.04 13.96 19.35
CA ASP A 52 -13.39 13.90 19.89
C ASP A 52 -14.17 15.17 19.57
N TRP A 53 -15.48 15.04 19.38
CA TRP A 53 -16.35 16.15 19.07
C TRP A 53 -17.70 16.02 19.73
N HIS A 54 -18.34 17.16 19.91
CA HIS A 54 -19.69 17.25 20.47
C HIS A 54 -20.67 17.46 19.32
N ALA A 55 -21.75 16.69 19.29
CA ALA A 55 -22.87 16.98 18.42
C ALA A 55 -24.10 17.34 19.28
N ALA A 56 -24.79 18.39 18.88
CA ALA A 56 -25.97 18.88 19.62
C ALA A 56 -27.13 17.88 19.49
N GLY A 57 -27.93 17.72 20.57
CA GLY A 57 -29.14 16.91 20.55
C GLY A 57 -28.90 15.39 20.56
N ILE A 58 -27.69 14.92 20.88
CA ILE A 58 -27.38 13.49 20.96
C ILE A 58 -28.07 12.89 22.18
N THR A 59 -28.76 11.78 21.94
CA THR A 59 -29.34 10.89 22.93
C THR A 59 -28.83 9.47 22.71
N PRO A 60 -28.87 8.58 23.72
CA PRO A 60 -28.47 7.19 23.51
C PRO A 60 -29.20 6.47 22.36
N SER A 61 -30.41 6.92 22.06
CA SER A 61 -31.21 6.31 20.98
C SER A 61 -30.81 6.72 19.58
N ASN A 62 -30.24 7.92 19.38
CA ASN A 62 -29.84 8.44 18.07
C ASN A 62 -28.31 8.53 17.87
N ALA A 63 -27.51 8.32 18.91
CA ALA A 63 -26.07 8.57 18.87
C ALA A 63 -25.36 7.82 17.73
N LEU A 64 -25.65 6.54 17.52
CA LEU A 64 -24.96 5.76 16.47
C LEU A 64 -25.41 6.15 15.07
N SER A 65 -26.68 6.53 14.88
CA SER A 65 -27.16 6.98 13.56
C SER A 65 -26.59 8.36 13.19
N GLU A 66 -26.47 9.27 14.15
CA GLU A 66 -25.84 10.57 13.94
C GLU A 66 -24.33 10.42 13.66
N LEU A 67 -23.65 9.57 14.45
CA LEU A 67 -22.25 9.24 14.22
C LEU A 67 -22.01 8.64 12.83
N GLN A 68 -22.86 7.71 12.41
CA GLN A 68 -22.77 7.11 11.08
C GLN A 68 -22.91 8.18 9.97
N ARG A 69 -23.86 9.10 10.14
CA ARG A 69 -24.06 10.20 9.20
C ARG A 69 -22.82 11.09 9.11
N ASP A 70 -22.25 11.51 10.26
CA ASP A 70 -21.05 12.35 10.29
C ASP A 70 -19.84 11.62 9.67
N TRP A 71 -19.74 10.31 9.93
CA TRP A 71 -18.70 9.46 9.39
C TRP A 71 -18.78 9.33 7.87
N ASP A 72 -19.97 9.06 7.34
CA ASP A 72 -20.20 8.92 5.90
C ASP A 72 -20.02 10.25 5.16
N ASP A 73 -20.48 11.37 5.73
CA ASP A 73 -20.29 12.71 5.18
C ASP A 73 -18.79 13.06 5.11
N ALA A 74 -18.05 12.80 6.19
CA ALA A 74 -16.61 13.03 6.21
C ALA A 74 -15.86 12.18 5.16
N HIS A 75 -16.25 10.92 4.98
CA HIS A 75 -15.68 10.06 3.94
C HIS A 75 -15.98 10.51 2.52
N GLN A 76 -17.14 11.13 2.27
CA GLN A 76 -17.47 11.72 0.98
C GLN A 76 -16.63 12.98 0.72
N LYS A 77 -16.48 13.85 1.73
CA LYS A 77 -15.80 15.14 1.61
C LYS A 77 -14.27 15.07 1.69
N LYS A 78 -13.69 13.99 2.20
CA LYS A 78 -12.21 13.91 2.39
C LYS A 78 -11.39 14.17 1.12
N ASN A 79 -11.92 13.84 -0.05
CA ASN A 79 -11.25 14.04 -1.34
C ASN A 79 -11.42 15.46 -1.89
N GLU A 80 -12.22 16.31 -1.25
CA GLU A 80 -12.42 17.71 -1.62
C GLU A 80 -11.29 18.59 -1.10
N HIS A 81 -10.52 18.11 -0.11
CA HIS A 81 -9.38 18.86 0.43
C HIS A 81 -8.19 18.80 -0.53
N ASP A 82 -7.76 19.96 -1.00
CA ASP A 82 -6.56 20.12 -1.81
C ASP A 82 -5.31 20.09 -0.91
N LEU A 83 -4.84 18.89 -0.60
CA LEU A 83 -3.68 18.71 0.25
C LEU A 83 -2.37 19.23 -0.38
N GLU A 84 -2.31 19.36 -1.70
CA GLU A 84 -1.18 19.96 -2.39
C GLU A 84 -1.09 21.45 -2.09
N THR A 85 -2.20 22.17 -2.22
CA THR A 85 -2.26 23.60 -1.88
C THR A 85 -1.97 23.83 -0.39
N ILE A 86 -2.53 23.00 0.50
CA ILE A 86 -2.25 23.08 1.94
C ILE A 86 -0.76 22.87 2.20
N HIS A 87 -0.13 21.88 1.55
CA HIS A 87 1.30 21.60 1.66
C HIS A 87 2.16 22.78 1.22
N GLN A 88 1.83 23.43 0.09
CA GLN A 88 2.58 24.55 -0.46
C GLN A 88 2.55 25.81 0.42
N LEU A 89 1.51 25.98 1.23
CA LEU A 89 1.31 27.13 2.11
C LEU A 89 1.90 26.92 3.51
N LEU A 90 2.22 25.69 3.87
CA LEU A 90 2.82 25.36 5.17
C LEU A 90 4.35 25.26 5.06
N GLU A 91 5.05 25.66 6.12
CA GLU A 91 6.50 25.58 6.18
C GLU A 91 6.98 24.13 6.25
N ALA A 92 7.78 23.73 5.26
CA ALA A 92 8.33 22.38 5.18
C ALA A 92 9.22 22.08 6.41
N GLY A 93 9.06 20.87 6.96
CA GLY A 93 9.80 20.42 8.14
C GLY A 93 9.23 20.88 9.48
N SER A 94 8.33 21.86 9.51
CA SER A 94 7.60 22.26 10.73
C SER A 94 6.44 21.30 11.01
N SER A 95 6.11 21.11 12.31
CA SER A 95 5.02 20.20 12.70
C SER A 95 3.75 20.99 13.06
N PHE A 96 2.65 20.59 12.47
CA PHE A 96 1.33 21.23 12.66
C PHE A 96 0.33 20.25 13.26
N THR A 97 -0.51 20.74 14.17
CA THR A 97 -1.65 19.97 14.68
C THR A 97 -2.81 20.00 13.69
N LEU A 98 -3.75 19.07 13.82
CA LEU A 98 -4.99 19.12 13.05
C LEU A 98 -5.74 20.44 13.25
N ASP A 99 -5.79 20.95 14.49
CA ASP A 99 -6.49 22.20 14.80
C ASP A 99 -5.83 23.40 14.13
N THR A 100 -4.50 23.44 14.05
CA THR A 100 -3.78 24.49 13.32
C THR A 100 -4.13 24.47 11.83
N ILE A 101 -4.03 23.28 11.20
CA ILE A 101 -4.34 23.14 9.76
C ILE A 101 -5.82 23.47 9.51
N ALA A 102 -6.73 22.98 10.37
CA ALA A 102 -8.16 23.27 10.24
C ALA A 102 -8.45 24.78 10.37
N GLY A 103 -7.80 25.46 11.33
CA GLY A 103 -7.97 26.91 11.55
C GLY A 103 -7.52 27.75 10.35
N ASP A 104 -6.48 27.32 9.65
CA ASP A 104 -5.92 28.06 8.53
C ASP A 104 -6.63 27.77 7.19
N PHE A 105 -7.21 26.59 7.01
CA PHE A 105 -7.65 26.10 5.70
C PHE A 105 -9.13 25.69 5.59
N LEU A 106 -9.84 25.50 6.71
CA LEU A 106 -11.28 25.23 6.66
C LEU A 106 -12.10 26.52 6.74
N ASN A 107 -13.23 26.53 6.05
CA ASN A 107 -14.18 27.65 6.12
C ASN A 107 -14.81 27.76 7.50
N ASP A 108 -15.09 26.65 8.13
CA ASP A 108 -15.61 26.54 9.51
C ASP A 108 -14.77 25.54 10.30
N PRO A 109 -13.68 26.00 10.96
CA PRO A 109 -12.78 25.14 11.71
C PRO A 109 -13.43 24.50 12.96
N ASP A 110 -14.58 24.99 13.40
CA ASP A 110 -15.36 24.40 14.50
C ASP A 110 -16.36 23.35 14.00
N ASN A 111 -16.58 23.25 12.70
CA ASN A 111 -17.40 22.21 12.09
C ASN A 111 -16.72 20.84 12.22
N ALA A 112 -17.32 19.96 13.03
CA ALA A 112 -16.75 18.66 13.32
C ALA A 112 -16.66 17.75 12.07
N SER A 113 -17.62 17.81 11.15
CA SER A 113 -17.62 17.02 9.91
C SER A 113 -16.52 17.47 8.97
N GLU A 114 -16.28 18.78 8.80
CA GLU A 114 -15.18 19.30 7.99
C GLU A 114 -13.82 18.94 8.58
N LYS A 115 -13.66 19.10 9.91
CA LYS A 115 -12.44 18.72 10.61
C LYS A 115 -12.18 17.22 10.53
N LEU A 116 -13.22 16.40 10.64
CA LEU A 116 -13.14 14.95 10.47
C LEU A 116 -12.72 14.56 9.05
N SER A 117 -13.29 15.20 8.03
CA SER A 117 -12.93 14.94 6.63
C SER A 117 -11.48 15.33 6.34
N LEU A 118 -10.99 16.46 6.85
CA LEU A 118 -9.59 16.86 6.75
C LEU A 118 -8.66 15.87 7.46
N LEU A 119 -9.02 15.41 8.67
CA LEU A 119 -8.27 14.38 9.39
C LEU A 119 -8.15 13.09 8.57
N LEU A 120 -9.24 12.64 7.97
CA LEU A 120 -9.24 11.45 7.12
C LEU A 120 -8.36 11.65 5.88
N ALA A 121 -8.44 12.80 5.21
CA ALA A 121 -7.61 13.16 4.08
C ALA A 121 -6.12 13.14 4.44
N LEU A 122 -5.71 13.83 5.50
CA LEU A 122 -4.32 13.86 5.99
C LEU A 122 -3.80 12.48 6.43
N ARG A 123 -4.67 11.60 6.89
CA ARG A 123 -4.28 10.25 7.30
C ARG A 123 -4.12 9.28 6.15
N GLU A 124 -4.90 9.43 5.10
CA GLU A 124 -4.79 8.63 3.88
C GLU A 124 -3.71 9.17 2.95
N ASP A 125 -3.29 10.42 3.14
CA ASP A 125 -2.18 11.00 2.37
C ASP A 125 -0.86 10.28 2.68
N ASN A 126 -0.17 9.93 1.60
CA ASN A 126 1.16 9.33 1.67
C ASN A 126 2.20 10.18 0.92
N ARG A 127 1.78 11.28 0.29
CA ARG A 127 2.63 12.08 -0.60
C ARG A 127 3.09 13.38 0.06
N TRP A 128 2.17 14.18 0.56
CA TRP A 128 2.42 15.56 0.96
C TRP A 128 2.85 15.68 2.42
N PHE A 129 2.31 14.84 3.31
CA PHE A 129 2.52 14.95 4.74
C PHE A 129 3.13 13.70 5.36
N LYS A 130 4.00 13.91 6.33
CA LYS A 130 4.42 12.89 7.30
C LYS A 130 3.51 12.96 8.50
N ARG A 131 3.01 11.83 8.93
CA ARG A 131 2.26 11.71 10.17
C ARG A 131 3.19 11.33 11.31
N ASN A 132 3.24 12.15 12.34
CA ASN A 132 4.01 11.89 13.54
C ASN A 132 3.21 11.06 14.56
N ARG A 133 3.90 10.54 15.60
CA ARG A 133 3.28 9.71 16.63
C ARG A 133 2.34 10.49 17.55
N ASP A 134 2.58 11.77 17.72
CA ASP A 134 1.82 12.72 18.53
C ASP A 134 0.62 13.33 17.82
N LEU A 135 0.22 12.77 16.67
CA LEU A 135 -0.88 13.22 15.83
C LEU A 135 -0.63 14.59 15.17
N THR A 136 0.62 15.02 15.09
CA THR A 136 1.00 16.16 14.26
C THR A 136 1.33 15.70 12.84
N TYR A 137 1.28 16.65 11.92
CA TYR A 137 1.58 16.48 10.50
C TYR A 137 2.72 17.40 10.11
N THR A 138 3.68 16.85 9.40
CA THR A 138 4.84 17.63 8.90
C THR A 138 4.81 17.61 7.39
N PRO A 139 4.72 18.78 6.72
CA PRO A 139 4.87 18.86 5.27
C PRO A 139 6.22 18.27 4.85
N ARG A 140 6.22 17.45 3.80
CA ARG A 140 7.45 16.85 3.27
C ARG A 140 8.24 17.89 2.49
N THR A 141 9.56 17.72 2.43
CA THR A 141 10.38 18.51 1.52
C THR A 141 10.21 18.05 0.07
N GLU A 142 10.58 18.87 -0.88
CA GLU A 142 10.54 18.52 -2.32
C GLU A 142 11.37 17.28 -2.61
N GLU A 143 12.56 17.15 -1.99
CA GLU A 143 13.42 15.98 -2.16
C GLU A 143 12.75 14.69 -1.64
N GLU A 144 11.99 14.77 -0.54
CA GLU A 144 11.27 13.63 0.00
C GLU A 144 10.12 13.20 -0.89
N ILE A 145 9.40 14.16 -1.49
CA ILE A 145 8.33 13.89 -2.45
C ILE A 145 8.90 13.24 -3.71
N GLU A 146 10.01 13.78 -4.25
CA GLU A 146 10.69 13.20 -5.41
C GLU A 146 11.15 11.76 -5.14
N GLN A 147 11.72 11.50 -3.96
CA GLN A 147 12.13 10.13 -3.58
C GLN A 147 10.94 9.17 -3.48
N LEU A 148 9.79 9.61 -2.98
CA LEU A 148 8.56 8.81 -2.95
C LEU A 148 8.05 8.51 -4.36
N GLU A 149 8.10 9.48 -5.27
CA GLU A 149 7.69 9.31 -6.67
C GLU A 149 8.59 8.31 -7.40
N ILE A 150 9.91 8.42 -7.21
CA ILE A 150 10.88 7.47 -7.76
C ILE A 150 10.61 6.05 -7.23
N GLN A 151 10.34 5.91 -5.92
CA GLN A 151 10.01 4.61 -5.33
C GLN A 151 8.69 4.05 -5.87
N ALA A 152 7.65 4.89 -5.95
CA ALA A 152 6.35 4.50 -6.49
C ALA A 152 6.47 4.07 -7.96
N GLN A 153 7.25 4.79 -8.76
CA GLN A 153 7.51 4.44 -10.15
C GLN A 153 8.22 3.07 -10.27
N ARG A 154 9.26 2.83 -9.47
CA ARG A 154 9.96 1.54 -9.44
C ARG A 154 9.04 0.37 -9.06
N ILE A 155 8.13 0.60 -8.11
CA ILE A 155 7.14 -0.42 -7.71
C ILE A 155 6.19 -0.72 -8.88
N ARG A 156 5.64 0.32 -9.54
CA ARG A 156 4.76 0.16 -10.71
C ARG A 156 5.45 -0.58 -11.85
N GLU A 157 6.70 -0.22 -12.16
CA GLU A 157 7.48 -0.88 -13.19
C GLU A 157 7.70 -2.36 -12.88
N ARG A 158 8.00 -2.67 -11.61
CA ARG A 158 8.18 -4.05 -11.15
C ARG A 158 6.89 -4.86 -11.20
N GLU A 159 5.76 -4.27 -10.82
CA GLU A 159 4.45 -4.91 -10.92
C GLU A 159 4.07 -5.16 -12.39
N ALA A 160 4.22 -4.16 -13.25
CA ALA A 160 3.98 -4.31 -14.69
C ALA A 160 4.90 -5.36 -15.33
N GLN A 161 6.16 -5.46 -14.88
CA GLN A 161 7.06 -6.52 -15.33
C GLN A 161 6.59 -7.89 -14.85
N LYS A 162 6.15 -8.01 -13.59
CA LYS A 162 5.62 -9.24 -13.03
C LYS A 162 4.37 -9.71 -13.78
N GLU A 163 3.44 -8.82 -14.06
CA GLU A 163 2.23 -9.13 -14.83
C GLU A 163 2.57 -9.62 -16.26
N ARG A 164 3.50 -8.94 -16.94
CA ARG A 164 3.98 -9.39 -18.26
C ARG A 164 4.57 -10.79 -18.20
N ILE A 165 5.44 -11.08 -17.24
CA ILE A 165 6.04 -12.41 -17.07
C ILE A 165 4.97 -13.46 -16.79
N GLN A 166 3.98 -13.14 -15.94
CA GLN A 166 2.86 -14.07 -15.67
C GLN A 166 2.05 -14.36 -16.93
N GLY A 167 1.76 -13.33 -17.74
CA GLY A 167 1.13 -13.51 -19.05
C GLY A 167 1.93 -14.46 -19.96
N TRP A 168 3.24 -14.27 -20.03
CA TRP A 168 4.12 -15.13 -20.82
C TRP A 168 4.13 -16.59 -20.36
N ILE A 169 4.12 -16.81 -19.04
CA ILE A 169 4.04 -18.15 -18.47
C ILE A 169 2.71 -18.80 -18.83
N GLN A 170 1.60 -18.08 -18.69
CA GLN A 170 0.28 -18.60 -19.03
C GLN A 170 0.18 -19.02 -20.50
N GLU A 171 0.79 -18.26 -21.41
CA GLU A 171 0.84 -18.63 -22.83
C GLU A 171 1.70 -19.88 -23.08
N LEU A 172 2.82 -20.03 -22.36
CA LEU A 172 3.64 -21.24 -22.47
C LEU A 172 2.95 -22.47 -21.87
N GLU A 173 2.17 -22.31 -20.82
CA GLU A 173 1.45 -23.42 -20.16
C GLU A 173 0.07 -23.71 -20.77
N GLY A 174 -0.46 -22.78 -21.58
CA GLY A 174 -1.76 -22.90 -22.24
C GLY A 174 -1.74 -23.73 -23.53
N PRO A 175 -2.92 -24.09 -24.06
CA PRO A 175 -3.02 -24.68 -25.38
C PRO A 175 -2.49 -23.68 -26.41
N LYS A 176 -1.65 -24.16 -27.36
CA LYS A 176 -1.06 -23.34 -28.43
C LYS A 176 -2.15 -22.60 -29.22
N GLY A 177 -2.41 -21.37 -28.84
CA GLY A 177 -3.36 -20.46 -29.49
C GLY A 177 -2.71 -19.10 -29.66
N GLU A 178 -2.95 -18.52 -30.80
CA GLU A 178 -2.42 -17.26 -31.30
C GLU A 178 -2.45 -16.14 -30.25
N SER A 179 -1.30 -15.67 -29.83
CA SER A 179 -1.15 -14.45 -29.06
C SER A 179 -0.54 -13.37 -29.93
N GLU A 180 -1.34 -12.40 -30.33
CA GLU A 180 -0.96 -11.29 -31.21
C GLU A 180 -0.14 -10.17 -30.55
N SER A 181 0.22 -10.28 -29.26
CA SER A 181 0.66 -9.09 -28.49
C SER A 181 2.15 -9.03 -28.13
N TRP A 182 3.00 -9.87 -28.69
CA TRP A 182 4.41 -9.96 -28.29
C TRP A 182 5.33 -9.09 -29.16
N GLN A 183 6.00 -8.14 -28.54
CA GLN A 183 7.20 -7.57 -29.13
C GLN A 183 8.27 -8.68 -29.14
N GLU A 184 8.59 -9.21 -30.31
CA GLU A 184 9.48 -10.35 -30.49
C GLU A 184 10.83 -10.21 -29.78
N GLU A 185 11.38 -9.00 -29.74
CA GLU A 185 12.63 -8.67 -29.03
C GLU A 185 12.54 -8.87 -27.50
N SER A 186 11.43 -8.49 -26.86
CA SER A 186 11.25 -8.66 -25.42
C SER A 186 11.11 -10.13 -25.04
N ARG A 187 10.46 -10.92 -25.88
CA ARG A 187 10.33 -12.37 -25.72
C ARG A 187 11.69 -13.06 -25.83
N ALA A 188 12.48 -12.72 -26.81
CA ALA A 188 13.81 -13.29 -27.00
C ALA A 188 14.72 -13.03 -25.79
N LYS A 189 14.75 -11.79 -25.29
CA LYS A 189 15.50 -11.41 -24.07
C LYS A 189 15.06 -12.21 -22.83
N TRP A 190 13.76 -12.40 -22.67
CA TRP A 190 13.22 -13.17 -21.55
C TRP A 190 13.62 -14.65 -21.64
N LEU A 191 13.51 -15.26 -22.82
CA LEU A 191 13.95 -16.65 -23.05
C LEU A 191 15.46 -16.83 -22.81
N ASP A 192 16.27 -15.84 -23.17
CA ASP A 192 17.70 -15.83 -22.90
C ASP A 192 17.99 -15.78 -21.39
N GLN A 193 17.19 -15.03 -20.62
CA GLN A 193 17.29 -15.02 -19.17
C GLN A 193 16.91 -16.37 -18.56
N LEU A 194 15.81 -17.00 -19.00
CA LEU A 194 15.43 -18.35 -18.54
C LEU A 194 16.53 -19.39 -18.85
N GLU A 195 17.15 -19.29 -20.02
CA GLU A 195 18.26 -20.17 -20.40
C GLU A 195 19.48 -19.96 -19.48
N LYS A 196 19.85 -18.70 -19.20
CA LYS A 196 20.91 -18.38 -18.23
C LYS A 196 20.60 -18.90 -16.83
N MET A 197 19.35 -18.76 -16.36
CA MET A 197 18.93 -19.34 -15.06
C MET A 197 19.11 -20.85 -15.03
N LEU A 198 18.73 -21.55 -16.11
CA LEU A 198 18.84 -22.99 -16.18
C LEU A 198 20.31 -23.48 -16.25
N VAL A 199 21.15 -22.75 -16.98
CA VAL A 199 22.56 -23.11 -17.20
C VAL A 199 23.43 -22.81 -15.98
N GLN A 200 23.33 -21.58 -15.46
CA GLN A 200 24.19 -21.05 -14.40
C GLN A 200 23.61 -21.27 -13.00
N GLY A 201 22.34 -21.68 -12.91
CA GLY A 201 21.68 -21.93 -11.64
C GLY A 201 21.37 -20.67 -10.83
N HIS A 202 21.23 -20.85 -9.53
CA HIS A 202 20.81 -19.80 -8.58
C HIS A 202 21.88 -18.71 -8.35
N GLU A 203 23.11 -18.91 -8.75
CA GLU A 203 24.17 -17.91 -8.63
C GLU A 203 24.13 -16.88 -9.80
N SER A 204 23.38 -17.18 -10.86
CA SER A 204 23.30 -16.28 -12.01
C SER A 204 22.64 -14.94 -11.67
N PRO A 205 23.07 -13.83 -12.28
CA PRO A 205 22.37 -12.56 -12.19
C PRO A 205 20.90 -12.66 -12.65
N ALA A 206 20.64 -13.47 -13.70
CA ALA A 206 19.28 -13.72 -14.19
C ALA A 206 18.40 -14.40 -13.12
N TRP A 207 18.93 -15.34 -12.33
CA TRP A 207 18.19 -15.93 -11.22
C TRP A 207 17.83 -14.90 -10.17
N LYS A 208 18.80 -14.09 -9.73
CA LYS A 208 18.60 -13.06 -8.70
C LYS A 208 17.55 -12.03 -9.09
N GLU A 209 17.45 -11.73 -10.37
CA GLU A 209 16.46 -10.80 -10.92
C GLU A 209 15.08 -11.44 -11.09
N MET A 210 15.03 -12.64 -11.68
CA MET A 210 13.79 -13.27 -12.14
C MET A 210 13.10 -14.12 -11.09
N ALA A 211 13.86 -14.85 -10.25
CA ALA A 211 13.26 -15.74 -9.25
C ALA A 211 12.25 -15.05 -8.32
N PRO A 212 12.50 -13.83 -7.78
CA PRO A 212 11.51 -13.10 -6.99
C PRO A 212 10.24 -12.72 -7.77
N LEU A 213 10.37 -12.44 -9.07
CA LEU A 213 9.21 -12.12 -9.94
C LEU A 213 8.35 -13.36 -10.20
N LEU A 214 8.99 -14.53 -10.23
CA LEU A 214 8.33 -15.83 -10.39
C LEU A 214 7.79 -16.40 -9.06
N GLY A 215 8.08 -15.75 -7.93
CA GLY A 215 7.74 -16.26 -6.60
C GLY A 215 8.61 -17.45 -6.17
N TRP A 216 9.82 -17.57 -6.74
CA TRP A 216 10.77 -18.65 -6.45
C TRP A 216 11.75 -18.25 -5.35
N GLY A 217 12.34 -19.28 -4.68
CA GLY A 217 13.30 -19.09 -3.60
C GLY A 217 14.68 -18.64 -4.06
N GLN A 218 15.60 -18.50 -3.09
CA GLN A 218 16.98 -18.10 -3.38
C GLN A 218 17.77 -19.22 -4.08
N VAL A 219 17.39 -20.47 -3.85
CA VAL A 219 18.06 -21.65 -4.41
C VAL A 219 17.10 -22.38 -5.34
N MET A 220 17.59 -22.75 -6.52
CA MET A 220 16.81 -23.49 -7.51
C MET A 220 16.43 -24.87 -7.01
N SER A 221 15.15 -25.16 -6.91
CA SER A 221 14.63 -26.49 -6.62
C SER A 221 14.55 -27.36 -7.89
N TYR A 222 14.44 -28.66 -7.71
CA TYR A 222 14.23 -29.59 -8.84
C TYR A 222 12.94 -29.28 -9.62
N SER A 223 11.90 -28.87 -8.96
CA SER A 223 10.62 -28.49 -9.60
C SER A 223 10.75 -27.25 -10.47
N GLU A 224 11.53 -26.27 -10.05
CA GLU A 224 11.80 -25.03 -10.80
C GLU A 224 12.68 -25.32 -12.01
N GLU A 225 13.71 -26.14 -11.86
CA GLU A 225 14.54 -26.59 -12.99
C GLU A 225 13.69 -27.33 -14.04
N ARG A 226 12.77 -28.18 -13.62
CA ARG A 226 11.85 -28.89 -14.52
C ARG A 226 10.91 -27.93 -15.25
N LYS A 227 10.39 -26.91 -14.57
CA LYS A 227 9.56 -25.87 -15.19
C LYS A 227 10.33 -25.08 -16.22
N LEU A 228 11.56 -24.61 -15.93
CA LEU A 228 12.42 -23.92 -16.86
C LEU A 228 12.66 -24.73 -18.14
N LYS A 229 12.99 -26.02 -18.01
CA LYS A 229 13.15 -26.92 -19.15
C LYS A 229 11.88 -27.04 -19.98
N SER A 230 10.72 -27.17 -19.34
CA SER A 230 9.42 -27.24 -19.99
C SER A 230 9.14 -25.97 -20.79
N TRP A 231 9.25 -24.80 -20.17
CA TRP A 231 8.99 -23.52 -20.83
C TRP A 231 9.91 -23.25 -22.00
N LEU A 232 11.22 -23.51 -21.86
CA LEU A 232 12.18 -23.34 -22.95
C LEU A 232 11.90 -24.29 -24.13
N ASN A 233 11.55 -25.54 -23.86
CA ASN A 233 11.18 -26.49 -24.89
C ASN A 233 9.89 -26.10 -25.61
N GLN A 234 8.87 -25.62 -24.89
CA GLN A 234 7.62 -25.11 -25.47
C GLN A 234 7.85 -23.86 -26.34
N ALA A 235 8.81 -23.02 -25.93
CA ALA A 235 9.24 -21.86 -26.71
C ALA A 235 10.12 -22.21 -27.93
N GLY A 236 10.34 -23.52 -28.20
CA GLY A 236 11.17 -23.98 -29.32
C GLY A 236 12.69 -23.95 -29.05
N ARG A 237 13.09 -23.64 -27.78
CA ARG A 237 14.50 -23.71 -27.36
C ARG A 237 14.81 -25.13 -26.95
N ASN A 238 15.47 -25.93 -27.78
CA ASN A 238 15.79 -27.34 -27.49
C ASN A 238 16.79 -27.44 -26.31
N VAL A 239 16.30 -27.84 -25.14
CA VAL A 239 17.09 -28.02 -23.92
C VAL A 239 17.22 -29.51 -23.61
N ASN A 240 18.10 -30.19 -24.34
CA ASN A 240 18.42 -31.58 -24.05
C ASN A 240 19.54 -31.71 -22.99
N PRO A 241 19.67 -32.86 -22.29
CA PRO A 241 20.68 -33.07 -21.25
C PRO A 241 22.12 -32.86 -21.76
N THR A 242 22.44 -33.30 -22.98
CA THR A 242 23.76 -33.16 -23.55
C THR A 242 24.12 -31.70 -23.79
N ARG A 243 23.18 -30.91 -24.29
CA ARG A 243 23.38 -29.46 -24.49
C ARG A 243 23.57 -28.74 -23.19
N LEU A 244 22.82 -29.09 -22.13
CA LEU A 244 22.97 -28.52 -20.80
C LEU A 244 24.34 -28.81 -20.18
N ILE A 245 24.87 -30.02 -20.35
CA ILE A 245 26.21 -30.38 -19.86
C ILE A 245 27.26 -29.53 -20.55
N VAL A 246 27.16 -29.39 -21.89
CA VAL A 246 28.09 -28.57 -22.68
C VAL A 246 27.99 -27.09 -22.27
N LEU A 247 26.79 -26.55 -22.08
CA LEU A 247 26.58 -25.17 -21.69
C LEU A 247 27.13 -24.90 -20.28
N ARG A 248 26.93 -25.81 -19.33
CA ARG A 248 27.48 -25.73 -17.97
C ARG A 248 29.00 -25.82 -17.94
N ALA A 249 29.59 -26.73 -18.77
CA ALA A 249 31.03 -26.88 -18.85
C ALA A 249 31.76 -25.68 -19.46
N ASN A 250 31.10 -24.92 -20.34
CA ASN A 250 31.67 -23.75 -21.04
C ASN A 250 31.29 -22.41 -20.36
N GLY A 251 30.84 -22.41 -19.10
CA GLY A 251 30.50 -21.20 -18.37
C GLY A 251 29.35 -20.38 -18.95
N GLY A 252 28.49 -21.00 -19.76
CA GLY A 252 27.30 -20.37 -20.36
C GLY A 252 27.56 -19.51 -21.58
N ASN A 253 28.78 -19.44 -22.11
CA ASN A 253 29.17 -18.62 -23.27
C ASN A 253 29.17 -19.42 -24.58
N LEU A 254 28.04 -19.94 -25.01
CA LEU A 254 27.94 -20.68 -26.27
C LEU A 254 27.01 -20.05 -27.33
N PHE A 255 26.91 -18.73 -27.36
CA PHE A 255 26.32 -18.05 -28.51
C PHE A 255 27.14 -16.83 -28.90
N GLU A 256 28.32 -17.03 -29.51
CA GLU A 256 28.75 -16.13 -30.57
C GLU A 256 27.86 -16.38 -31.78
N LYS A 257 27.16 -15.32 -32.19
CA LYS A 257 26.38 -15.28 -33.42
C LYS A 257 27.30 -15.63 -34.61
N LYS A 258 26.96 -16.65 -35.37
CA LYS A 258 27.29 -16.71 -36.78
C LYS A 258 26.20 -16.03 -37.58
#